data_54566e8190ed877993e4d713355e9abd
#
_entry.id   54566e8190ed877993e4d713355e9abd
#
_cell.length_a   1.000
_cell.length_b   1.000
_cell.length_c   1.000
_cell.angle_alpha   90.00
_cell.angle_beta   90.00
_cell.angle_gamma   90.00
#
_symmetry.space_group_name_H-M   'P 1'
#
loop_
_entity.id
_entity.type
_entity.pdbx_description
1 polymer ?
#
loop_
_entity_poly.entity_id
_entity_poly.type
_entity_poly.pdbx_seq_one_letter_code
_entity_poly.pdbx_strand_id
1 'polypeptide(L)'
;MAVLNSTILERAWLSGSNDFQQRIPNPATNAYANVVANLFAPMNNDLFNEFSGLLNGLNATYVDIKRFENPLRSLKKPATTWGNSERHVAVKFLQAHAGRFDDETLLKVEKPEFVEWFYSIAEPRRYEFSWSRQEMVRAFAADGYGYEDLLQATITQMLSSADYDEMNIMIQMFAEADARMGGLYRYNISAAPTTEATGKELLTGIRAVAGRMQFPTTLYNHIDVPVHENRDTLVLWTTPDVLANLSVNTLASVFHLSEAEIQYRVITIPEFPIPNVYAALTSEDFIYYRDFMTGLEPPFYNPGNRTMKYYYWANALIGVNPAANCVLFSTDANTAITTVTMAH
;
A
#
# COMPACT_ATOMS: atom_id res chain seq x y z
N MET A 1 21.36 -18.44 -2.19
CA MET A 1 22.73 -18.93 -1.89
C MET A 1 23.66 -17.80 -2.25
N ALA A 2 24.37 -17.22 -1.27
CA ALA A 2 25.26 -16.08 -1.51
C ALA A 2 26.44 -16.50 -2.40
N VAL A 3 26.87 -15.61 -3.29
CA VAL A 3 27.93 -15.86 -4.27
C VAL A 3 29.23 -15.24 -3.76
N LEU A 4 30.34 -15.95 -3.89
CA LEU A 4 31.66 -15.43 -3.53
C LEU A 4 32.01 -14.19 -4.33
N ASN A 5 32.67 -13.21 -3.72
CA ASN A 5 33.15 -11.99 -4.39
C ASN A 5 34.06 -12.29 -5.59
N SER A 6 34.87 -13.33 -5.53
CA SER A 6 35.67 -13.80 -6.67
C SER A 6 34.82 -14.21 -7.86
N THR A 7 33.73 -14.91 -7.63
CA THR A 7 32.76 -15.31 -8.70
C THR A 7 32.06 -14.09 -9.30
N ILE A 8 31.70 -13.08 -8.47
CA ILE A 8 31.13 -11.83 -8.94
C ILE A 8 32.10 -11.10 -9.87
N LEU A 9 33.36 -10.97 -9.44
CA LEU A 9 34.42 -10.35 -10.24
C LEU A 9 34.66 -11.09 -11.56
N GLU A 10 34.65 -12.41 -11.55
CA GLU A 10 34.84 -13.23 -12.76
C GLU A 10 33.66 -13.02 -13.74
N ARG A 11 32.46 -13.04 -13.29
CA ARG A 11 31.27 -12.77 -14.13
C ARG A 11 31.26 -11.35 -14.68
N ALA A 12 31.60 -10.35 -13.86
CA ALA A 12 31.71 -8.96 -14.29
C ALA A 12 32.81 -8.82 -15.36
N TRP A 13 33.97 -9.48 -15.16
CA TRP A 13 35.07 -9.46 -16.12
C TRP A 13 34.66 -10.08 -17.46
N LEU A 14 33.97 -11.22 -17.46
CA LEU A 14 33.47 -11.89 -18.66
C LEU A 14 32.45 -11.06 -19.43
N SER A 15 31.64 -10.25 -18.72
CA SER A 15 30.60 -9.40 -19.29
C SER A 15 31.11 -7.98 -19.63
N GLY A 16 32.29 -7.62 -19.19
CA GLY A 16 32.90 -6.31 -19.39
C GLY A 16 33.34 -6.06 -20.83
N SER A 17 33.53 -4.78 -21.16
CA SER A 17 34.07 -4.35 -22.44
C SER A 17 35.49 -4.88 -22.69
N ASN A 18 35.94 -4.81 -23.94
CA ASN A 18 37.32 -5.18 -24.28
C ASN A 18 38.37 -4.32 -23.53
N ASP A 19 38.07 -3.04 -23.30
CA ASP A 19 38.94 -2.14 -22.53
C ASP A 19 38.98 -2.57 -21.04
N PHE A 20 37.83 -2.93 -20.47
CA PHE A 20 37.75 -3.46 -19.11
C PHE A 20 38.59 -4.74 -18.95
N GLN A 21 38.48 -5.68 -19.89
CA GLN A 21 39.18 -6.96 -19.86
C GLN A 21 40.69 -6.82 -20.08
N GLN A 22 41.15 -5.81 -20.83
CA GLN A 22 42.57 -5.52 -21.03
C GLN A 22 43.23 -4.85 -19.83
N ARG A 23 42.50 -3.98 -19.13
CA ARG A 23 43.03 -3.17 -18.02
C ARG A 23 42.89 -3.85 -16.66
N ILE A 24 41.90 -4.69 -16.49
CA ILE A 24 41.69 -5.46 -15.26
C ILE A 24 42.22 -6.87 -15.44
N PRO A 25 43.14 -7.34 -14.55
CA PRO A 25 43.65 -8.71 -14.62
C PRO A 25 42.52 -9.74 -14.54
N ASN A 26 42.62 -10.80 -15.37
CA ASN A 26 41.60 -11.87 -15.37
C ASN A 26 41.45 -12.50 -13.97
N PRO A 27 40.27 -12.44 -13.33
CA PRO A 27 40.07 -12.97 -11.99
C PRO A 27 40.25 -14.48 -11.86
N ALA A 28 40.08 -15.24 -12.94
CA ALA A 28 40.27 -16.69 -12.94
C ALA A 28 41.73 -17.10 -12.86
N THR A 29 42.65 -16.25 -13.27
CA THR A 29 44.10 -16.58 -13.39
C THR A 29 44.99 -15.74 -12.47
N ASN A 30 44.49 -14.67 -11.90
CA ASN A 30 45.25 -13.76 -11.05
C ASN A 30 44.77 -13.81 -9.60
N ALA A 31 45.65 -13.47 -8.67
CA ALA A 31 45.33 -13.40 -7.27
C ALA A 31 44.21 -12.35 -7.02
N TYR A 32 43.19 -12.70 -6.27
CA TYR A 32 42.03 -11.87 -5.93
C TYR A 32 42.41 -10.44 -5.51
N ALA A 33 43.41 -10.32 -4.61
CA ALA A 33 43.92 -9.03 -4.16
C ALA A 33 44.42 -8.11 -5.27
N ASN A 34 45.07 -8.67 -6.31
CA ASN A 34 45.56 -7.90 -7.44
C ASN A 34 44.45 -7.38 -8.34
N VAL A 35 43.40 -8.19 -8.54
CA VAL A 35 42.23 -7.79 -9.33
C VAL A 35 41.52 -6.64 -8.62
N VAL A 36 41.26 -6.78 -7.31
CA VAL A 36 40.64 -5.76 -6.47
C VAL A 36 41.49 -4.47 -6.46
N ALA A 37 42.79 -4.57 -6.26
CA ALA A 37 43.69 -3.41 -6.24
C ALA A 37 43.65 -2.62 -7.56
N ASN A 38 43.63 -3.30 -8.71
CA ASN A 38 43.54 -2.66 -10.03
C ASN A 38 42.15 -2.04 -10.28
N LEU A 39 41.07 -2.76 -9.94
CA LEU A 39 39.69 -2.28 -10.14
C LEU A 39 39.41 -1.01 -9.34
N PHE A 40 39.85 -0.97 -8.09
CA PHE A 40 39.61 0.16 -7.19
C PHE A 40 40.75 1.20 -7.18
N ALA A 41 41.73 1.10 -8.09
CA ALA A 41 42.76 2.10 -8.19
C ALA A 41 42.19 3.51 -8.46
N PRO A 42 42.74 4.57 -7.86
CA PRO A 42 42.20 5.94 -8.00
C PRO A 42 42.11 6.46 -9.43
N MET A 43 42.96 5.92 -10.33
CA MET A 43 43.01 6.33 -11.74
C MET A 43 42.02 5.58 -12.64
N ASN A 44 41.34 4.54 -12.15
CA ASN A 44 40.42 3.69 -12.92
C ASN A 44 38.96 3.99 -12.61
N ASN A 45 38.59 5.26 -12.59
CA ASN A 45 37.19 5.66 -12.29
C ASN A 45 36.19 5.18 -13.37
N ASP A 46 36.62 5.19 -14.64
CA ASP A 46 35.89 4.70 -15.79
C ASP A 46 35.57 3.20 -15.67
N LEU A 47 36.60 2.41 -15.34
CA LEU A 47 36.45 0.96 -15.13
C LEU A 47 35.60 0.64 -13.89
N PHE A 48 35.71 1.44 -12.84
CA PHE A 48 34.83 1.31 -11.68
C PHE A 48 33.37 1.59 -12.01
N ASN A 49 33.09 2.59 -12.86
CA ASN A 49 31.72 2.89 -13.30
C ASN A 49 31.17 1.76 -14.17
N GLU A 50 31.98 1.22 -15.08
CA GLU A 50 31.57 0.06 -15.87
C GLU A 50 31.33 -1.16 -15.00
N PHE A 51 32.21 -1.48 -14.06
CA PHE A 51 32.03 -2.55 -13.09
C PHE A 51 30.74 -2.39 -12.29
N SER A 52 30.47 -1.19 -11.83
CA SER A 52 29.24 -0.90 -11.09
C SER A 52 27.98 -1.10 -11.96
N GLY A 53 28.05 -0.76 -13.25
CA GLY A 53 26.99 -1.06 -14.21
C GLY A 53 26.78 -2.56 -14.44
N LEU A 54 27.89 -3.32 -14.52
CA LEU A 54 27.86 -4.78 -14.69
C LEU A 54 27.30 -5.48 -13.44
N LEU A 55 27.64 -5.00 -12.23
CA LEU A 55 27.09 -5.53 -10.98
C LEU A 55 25.56 -5.49 -10.95
N ASN A 56 24.94 -4.46 -11.52
CA ASN A 56 23.47 -4.38 -11.57
C ASN A 56 22.85 -5.49 -12.43
N GLY A 57 23.50 -5.88 -13.50
CA GLY A 57 23.07 -7.01 -14.34
C GLY A 57 23.24 -8.37 -13.66
N LEU A 58 24.16 -8.47 -12.70
CA LEU A 58 24.41 -9.70 -11.93
C LEU A 58 23.51 -9.83 -10.71
N ASN A 59 23.06 -8.70 -10.13
CA ASN A 59 22.24 -8.66 -8.92
C ASN A 59 20.75 -9.00 -9.15
N ALA A 60 20.36 -9.44 -10.31
CA ALA A 60 19.02 -9.96 -10.60
C ALA A 60 18.72 -11.31 -9.91
N THR A 61 19.63 -11.83 -9.09
CA THR A 61 19.53 -13.16 -8.48
C THR A 61 19.24 -13.09 -6.98
N TYR A 62 18.01 -13.22 -6.67
CA TYR A 62 17.28 -13.72 -5.48
C TYR A 62 17.89 -13.67 -4.09
N VAL A 63 17.14 -13.00 -3.25
CA VAL A 63 17.35 -12.81 -1.83
C VAL A 63 16.28 -13.51 -1.04
N ASP A 64 16.67 -14.48 -0.21
CA ASP A 64 15.82 -15.11 0.81
C ASP A 64 15.89 -14.36 2.16
N ILE A 65 15.82 -13.04 2.15
CA ILE A 65 15.68 -12.26 3.38
C ILE A 65 14.18 -12.08 3.68
N LYS A 66 13.79 -12.20 4.94
CA LYS A 66 12.43 -11.92 5.36
C LYS A 66 12.09 -10.45 5.06
N ARG A 67 11.40 -10.25 3.98
CA ARG A 67 10.89 -8.94 3.57
C ARG A 67 9.56 -8.70 4.28
N PHE A 68 9.38 -7.51 4.83
CA PHE A 68 8.06 -7.07 5.23
C PHE A 68 7.23 -6.79 3.97
N GLU A 69 6.07 -7.40 3.89
CA GLU A 69 5.09 -7.14 2.83
C GLU A 69 3.85 -6.48 3.43
N ASN A 70 3.31 -5.49 2.76
CA ASN A 70 2.11 -4.80 3.20
C ASN A 70 0.91 -5.76 3.24
N PRO A 71 0.31 -6.05 4.42
CA PRO A 71 -0.85 -6.93 4.53
C PRO A 71 -2.11 -6.33 3.85
N LEU A 72 -2.14 -5.00 3.63
CA LEU A 72 -3.24 -4.29 2.98
C LEU A 72 -3.13 -4.32 1.44
N ARG A 73 -2.13 -5.01 0.90
CA ARG A 73 -1.88 -5.08 -0.55
C ARG A 73 -3.08 -5.62 -1.34
N SER A 74 -3.91 -6.48 -0.74
CA SER A 74 -5.13 -7.01 -1.37
C SER A 74 -6.19 -5.95 -1.68
N LEU A 75 -6.15 -4.79 -1.03
CA LEU A 75 -7.06 -3.66 -1.26
C LEU A 75 -6.60 -2.73 -2.39
N LYS A 76 -5.37 -2.92 -2.88
CA LYS A 76 -4.84 -2.07 -3.96
C LYS A 76 -5.56 -2.36 -5.26
N LYS A 77 -5.88 -1.29 -5.99
CA LYS A 77 -6.39 -1.40 -7.35
C LYS A 77 -5.25 -1.73 -8.33
N PRO A 78 -5.54 -2.33 -9.48
CA PRO A 78 -4.53 -2.61 -10.50
C PRO A 78 -3.73 -1.35 -10.86
N ALA A 79 -2.40 -1.50 -11.01
CA ALA A 79 -1.52 -0.39 -11.34
C ALA A 79 -1.91 0.28 -12.67
N THR A 80 -1.68 1.59 -12.77
CA THR A 80 -1.88 2.35 -14.00
C THR A 80 -0.57 3.00 -14.44
N THR A 81 -0.37 3.11 -15.75
CA THR A 81 0.78 3.79 -16.35
C THR A 81 0.41 5.12 -17.00
N TRP A 82 -0.89 5.45 -17.06
CA TRP A 82 -1.41 6.61 -17.77
C TRP A 82 -2.23 7.51 -16.85
N GLY A 83 -2.01 8.81 -16.99
CA GLY A 83 -2.79 9.85 -16.32
C GLY A 83 -2.34 10.16 -14.90
N ASN A 84 -2.27 11.45 -14.58
CA ASN A 84 -1.88 11.96 -13.25
C ASN A 84 -3.09 12.15 -12.32
N SER A 85 -4.30 11.94 -12.83
CA SER A 85 -5.54 12.07 -12.08
C SER A 85 -6.60 11.14 -12.64
N GLU A 86 -7.49 10.66 -11.79
CA GLU A 86 -8.64 9.87 -12.16
C GLU A 86 -9.92 10.58 -11.71
N ARG A 87 -10.90 10.62 -12.61
CA ARG A 87 -12.22 11.18 -12.35
C ARG A 87 -13.20 10.06 -12.10
N HIS A 88 -13.91 10.14 -10.99
CA HIS A 88 -14.99 9.24 -10.63
C HIS A 88 -16.31 10.01 -10.62
N VAL A 89 -17.39 9.33 -11.02
CA VAL A 89 -18.72 9.92 -11.12
C VAL A 89 -19.73 8.95 -10.51
N ALA A 90 -20.57 9.44 -9.60
CA ALA A 90 -21.72 8.71 -9.10
C ALA A 90 -23.00 9.43 -9.56
N VAL A 91 -23.98 8.64 -9.97
CA VAL A 91 -25.27 9.16 -10.44
C VAL A 91 -26.35 8.88 -9.39
N LYS A 92 -27.14 9.88 -9.00
CA LYS A 92 -28.25 9.71 -8.07
C LYS A 92 -29.37 8.89 -8.70
N PHE A 93 -30.14 8.21 -7.86
CA PHE A 93 -31.30 7.46 -8.32
C PHE A 93 -32.32 8.39 -8.98
N LEU A 94 -32.86 7.95 -10.10
CA LEU A 94 -33.94 8.65 -10.77
C LEU A 94 -35.25 8.40 -10.00
N GLN A 95 -36.07 9.44 -9.86
CA GLN A 95 -37.39 9.32 -9.26
C GLN A 95 -38.40 8.80 -10.26
N ALA A 96 -39.24 7.89 -9.84
CA ALA A 96 -40.37 7.44 -10.65
C ALA A 96 -41.45 8.48 -10.70
N HIS A 97 -41.93 8.79 -11.89
CA HIS A 97 -43.11 9.65 -12.10
C HIS A 97 -44.37 8.82 -12.34
N ALA A 98 -45.54 9.43 -12.05
CA ALA A 98 -46.78 8.81 -12.37
C ALA A 98 -46.91 8.58 -13.89
N GLY A 99 -47.26 7.34 -14.28
CA GLY A 99 -47.35 6.97 -15.69
C GLY A 99 -48.51 7.60 -16.48
N ARG A 100 -48.87 8.84 -16.15
CA ARG A 100 -49.86 9.64 -16.89
C ARG A 100 -49.14 10.49 -17.91
N PHE A 101 -49.53 10.37 -19.16
CA PHE A 101 -48.98 11.19 -20.26
C PHE A 101 -49.80 12.48 -20.38
N ASP A 102 -49.54 13.43 -19.49
CA ASP A 102 -50.04 14.79 -19.61
C ASP A 102 -49.00 15.61 -20.41
N ASP A 103 -49.44 16.54 -21.26
CA ASP A 103 -48.56 17.31 -22.12
C ASP A 103 -47.44 18.06 -21.35
N GLU A 104 -47.72 18.49 -20.12
CA GLU A 104 -46.72 19.12 -19.24
C GLU A 104 -45.64 18.16 -18.77
N THR A 105 -45.96 16.91 -18.51
CA THR A 105 -44.98 15.91 -18.02
C THR A 105 -44.19 15.32 -19.17
N LEU A 106 -44.73 15.20 -20.36
CA LEU A 106 -44.10 14.60 -21.52
C LEU A 106 -42.97 15.48 -22.07
N LEU A 107 -43.08 16.81 -21.93
CA LEU A 107 -42.11 17.78 -22.43
C LEU A 107 -41.09 18.21 -21.36
N LYS A 108 -41.24 17.77 -20.10
CA LYS A 108 -40.31 18.11 -19.04
C LYS A 108 -38.99 17.36 -19.21
N VAL A 109 -37.92 18.12 -19.37
CA VAL A 109 -36.58 17.56 -19.45
C VAL A 109 -36.00 17.42 -18.06
N GLU A 110 -35.87 16.19 -17.59
CA GLU A 110 -35.18 15.88 -16.33
C GLU A 110 -33.77 15.39 -16.62
N LYS A 111 -32.79 16.07 -16.04
CA LYS A 111 -31.38 15.69 -16.17
C LYS A 111 -30.98 14.84 -14.95
N PRO A 112 -30.26 13.75 -15.13
CA PRO A 112 -29.73 13.00 -14.00
C PRO A 112 -28.75 13.88 -13.19
N GLU A 113 -28.89 13.86 -11.89
CA GLU A 113 -27.93 14.48 -10.98
C GLU A 113 -26.74 13.55 -10.78
N PHE A 114 -25.54 14.12 -10.83
CA PHE A 114 -24.32 13.37 -10.61
C PHE A 114 -23.36 14.14 -9.70
N VAL A 115 -22.57 13.37 -8.96
CA VAL A 115 -21.50 13.88 -8.09
C VAL A 115 -20.18 13.38 -8.63
N GLU A 116 -19.21 14.26 -8.72
CA GLU A 116 -17.88 13.95 -9.26
C GLU A 116 -16.80 14.21 -8.22
N TRP A 117 -15.79 13.35 -8.21
CA TRP A 117 -14.57 13.58 -7.43
C TRP A 117 -13.35 13.11 -8.21
N PHE A 118 -12.19 13.59 -7.79
CA PHE A 118 -10.94 13.34 -8.47
C PHE A 118 -9.92 12.80 -7.49
N TYR A 119 -9.16 11.80 -7.94
CA TYR A 119 -7.94 11.37 -7.27
C TYR A 119 -6.75 11.93 -8.04
N SER A 120 -5.80 12.50 -7.34
CA SER A 120 -4.53 12.96 -7.91
C SER A 120 -3.37 12.20 -7.31
N ILE A 121 -2.24 12.20 -8.01
CA ILE A 121 -1.01 11.64 -7.46
C ILE A 121 -0.67 12.43 -6.19
N ALA A 122 -0.54 11.72 -5.08
CA ALA A 122 0.09 12.24 -3.87
C ALA A 122 1.56 12.58 -4.15
N GLU A 123 2.23 13.23 -3.24
CA GLU A 123 3.65 13.54 -3.39
C GLU A 123 4.44 12.29 -3.80
N PRO A 124 5.28 12.38 -4.87
CA PRO A 124 6.08 11.25 -5.31
C PRO A 124 7.04 10.84 -4.20
N ARG A 125 6.98 9.58 -3.81
CA ARG A 125 7.86 9.02 -2.77
C ARG A 125 9.07 8.39 -3.41
N ARG A 126 10.23 8.75 -2.89
CA ARG A 126 11.52 8.23 -3.33
C ARG A 126 12.30 7.71 -2.14
N TYR A 127 12.70 6.46 -2.22
CA TYR A 127 13.62 5.84 -1.28
C TYR A 127 15.00 5.81 -1.91
N GLU A 128 16.01 6.22 -1.17
CA GLU A 128 17.37 6.25 -1.67
C GLU A 128 18.36 5.75 -0.64
N PHE A 129 19.39 5.11 -1.12
CA PHE A 129 20.61 4.87 -0.35
C PHE A 129 21.83 5.10 -1.24
N SER A 130 22.95 5.38 -0.63
CA SER A 130 24.18 5.62 -1.34
C SER A 130 25.34 4.88 -0.68
N TRP A 131 26.20 4.32 -1.52
CA TRP A 131 27.41 3.66 -1.08
C TRP A 131 28.61 4.43 -1.58
N SER A 132 29.53 4.72 -0.65
CA SER A 132 30.81 5.31 -1.00
C SER A 132 31.73 4.26 -1.65
N ARG A 133 32.64 4.74 -2.51
CA ARG A 133 33.67 3.87 -3.07
C ARG A 133 34.48 3.16 -1.99
N GLN A 134 34.72 3.79 -0.84
CA GLN A 134 35.47 3.19 0.27
C GLN A 134 34.73 2.00 0.90
N GLU A 135 33.40 2.09 1.03
CA GLU A 135 32.58 0.97 1.52
C GLU A 135 32.58 -0.20 0.55
N MET A 136 32.50 0.07 -0.76
CA MET A 136 32.63 -0.98 -1.77
C MET A 136 34.02 -1.63 -1.73
N VAL A 137 35.09 -0.84 -1.64
CA VAL A 137 36.47 -1.38 -1.50
C VAL A 137 36.57 -2.27 -0.25
N ARG A 138 35.96 -1.87 0.87
CA ARG A 138 35.94 -2.68 2.09
C ARG A 138 35.15 -3.98 1.92
N ALA A 139 34.00 -3.91 1.24
CA ALA A 139 33.20 -5.10 0.96
C ALA A 139 33.93 -6.12 0.07
N PHE A 140 34.82 -5.64 -0.85
CA PHE A 140 35.69 -6.47 -1.68
C PHE A 140 37.06 -6.69 -1.09
N ALA A 141 37.40 -6.22 0.11
CA ALA A 141 38.75 -6.35 0.69
C ALA A 141 39.14 -7.80 0.97
N ALA A 142 38.20 -8.69 1.17
CA ALA A 142 38.43 -10.13 1.33
C ALA A 142 37.55 -10.92 0.36
N ASP A 143 38.04 -12.05 -0.10
CA ASP A 143 37.23 -12.98 -0.88
C ASP A 143 36.18 -13.68 0.03
N GLY A 144 34.97 -13.14 0.01
CA GLY A 144 33.85 -13.61 0.83
C GLY A 144 32.53 -13.15 0.25
N TYR A 145 31.44 -13.30 1.01
CA TYR A 145 30.08 -12.96 0.58
C TYR A 145 29.65 -11.52 0.93
N GLY A 146 30.57 -10.69 1.39
CA GLY A 146 30.24 -9.42 2.06
C GLY A 146 29.52 -8.39 1.19
N TYR A 147 29.85 -8.28 -0.10
CA TYR A 147 29.21 -7.29 -0.97
C TYR A 147 27.78 -7.66 -1.33
N GLU A 148 27.56 -8.90 -1.77
CA GLU A 148 26.24 -9.38 -2.17
C GLU A 148 25.26 -9.33 -1.00
N ASP A 149 25.67 -9.87 0.16
CA ASP A 149 24.82 -9.87 1.36
C ASP A 149 24.43 -8.46 1.80
N LEU A 150 25.39 -7.51 1.78
CA LEU A 150 25.16 -6.14 2.21
C LEU A 150 24.25 -5.38 1.23
N LEU A 151 24.47 -5.52 -0.08
CA LEU A 151 23.63 -4.90 -1.11
C LEU A 151 22.20 -5.45 -1.05
N GLN A 152 22.07 -6.77 -0.94
CA GLN A 152 20.79 -7.44 -0.83
C GLN A 152 20.03 -7.03 0.43
N ALA A 153 20.70 -6.99 1.58
CA ALA A 153 20.10 -6.53 2.83
C ALA A 153 19.57 -5.09 2.70
N THR A 154 20.34 -4.21 2.07
CA THR A 154 19.99 -2.80 1.89
C THR A 154 18.80 -2.62 0.93
N ILE A 155 18.78 -3.32 -0.21
CA ILE A 155 17.66 -3.29 -1.16
C ILE A 155 16.40 -3.86 -0.51
N THR A 156 16.51 -4.97 0.20
CA THR A 156 15.37 -5.58 0.90
C THR A 156 14.81 -4.65 1.96
N GLN A 157 15.67 -3.98 2.73
CA GLN A 157 15.25 -3.00 3.72
C GLN A 157 14.56 -1.79 3.08
N MET A 158 15.07 -1.31 1.95
CA MET A 158 14.46 -0.21 1.21
C MET A 158 13.04 -0.58 0.72
N LEU A 159 12.86 -1.78 0.16
CA LEU A 159 11.56 -2.27 -0.27
C LEU A 159 10.61 -2.49 0.93
N SER A 160 11.12 -3.04 2.03
CA SER A 160 10.34 -3.22 3.27
C SER A 160 9.91 -1.88 3.87
N SER A 161 10.76 -0.85 3.78
CA SER A 161 10.41 0.51 4.22
C SER A 161 9.29 1.10 3.36
N ALA A 162 9.33 0.88 2.04
CA ALA A 162 8.28 1.33 1.14
C ALA A 162 6.93 0.65 1.43
N ASP A 163 6.94 -0.67 1.65
CA ASP A 163 5.75 -1.44 2.01
C ASP A 163 5.19 -1.03 3.39
N TYR A 164 6.07 -0.71 4.35
CA TYR A 164 5.68 -0.23 5.68
C TYR A 164 5.03 1.16 5.63
N ASP A 165 5.64 2.09 4.90
CA ASP A 165 5.08 3.44 4.71
C ASP A 165 3.75 3.39 3.97
N GLU A 166 3.61 2.50 2.98
CA GLU A 166 2.36 2.26 2.27
C GLU A 166 1.26 1.82 3.22
N MET A 167 1.54 0.84 4.08
CA MET A 167 0.59 0.38 5.10
C MET A 167 0.17 1.53 6.02
N ASN A 168 1.13 2.31 6.52
CA ASN A 168 0.85 3.43 7.41
C ASN A 168 -0.01 4.50 6.73
N ILE A 169 0.25 4.82 5.47
CA ILE A 169 -0.54 5.79 4.71
C ILE A 169 -1.99 5.28 4.55
N MET A 170 -2.17 4.00 4.20
CA MET A 170 -3.51 3.42 4.08
C MET A 170 -4.27 3.50 5.40
N ILE A 171 -3.62 3.26 6.53
CA ILE A 171 -4.22 3.39 7.87
C ILE A 171 -4.55 4.85 8.16
N GLN A 172 -3.63 5.79 7.87
CA GLN A 172 -3.83 7.22 8.11
C GLN A 172 -4.98 7.83 7.28
N MET A 173 -5.39 7.17 6.18
CA MET A 173 -6.56 7.60 5.40
C MET A 173 -7.84 7.68 6.22
N PHE A 174 -7.99 6.90 7.30
CA PHE A 174 -9.13 7.04 8.21
C PHE A 174 -9.14 8.39 8.92
N ALA A 175 -8.00 8.81 9.47
CA ALA A 175 -7.92 10.12 10.15
C ALA A 175 -8.08 11.29 9.16
N GLU A 176 -7.52 11.16 7.96
CA GLU A 176 -7.64 12.18 6.94
C GLU A 176 -9.07 12.28 6.40
N ALA A 177 -9.76 11.16 6.24
CA ALA A 177 -11.18 11.11 5.89
C ALA A 177 -12.05 11.75 6.99
N ASP A 178 -11.81 11.40 8.25
CA ASP A 178 -12.53 11.99 9.39
C ASP A 178 -12.36 13.52 9.43
N ALA A 179 -11.16 14.01 9.20
CA ALA A 179 -10.87 15.44 9.20
C ALA A 179 -11.46 16.19 7.99
N ARG A 180 -11.35 15.63 6.78
CA ARG A 180 -11.77 16.31 5.54
C ARG A 180 -13.25 16.21 5.24
N MET A 181 -13.91 15.14 5.66
CA MET A 181 -15.33 14.90 5.40
C MET A 181 -16.24 15.45 6.49
N GLY A 182 -15.70 16.18 7.48
CA GLY A 182 -16.49 16.72 8.59
C GLY A 182 -16.87 15.69 9.64
N GLY A 183 -16.15 14.58 9.70
CA GLY A 183 -16.34 13.44 10.60
C GLY A 183 -16.92 12.22 9.90
N LEU A 184 -16.29 11.06 10.11
CA LEU A 184 -16.84 9.78 9.67
C LEU A 184 -17.99 9.33 10.57
N TYR A 185 -18.93 8.60 10.00
CA TYR A 185 -20.08 8.08 10.78
C TYR A 185 -19.62 7.14 11.88
N ARG A 186 -20.14 7.34 13.09
CA ARG A 186 -19.78 6.56 14.28
C ARG A 186 -20.98 5.82 14.83
N TYR A 187 -20.80 4.52 15.08
CA TYR A 187 -21.70 3.71 15.88
C TYR A 187 -21.18 3.72 17.31
N ASN A 188 -22.01 4.20 18.25
CA ASN A 188 -21.62 4.29 19.66
C ASN A 188 -21.72 2.92 20.33
N ILE A 189 -20.62 2.49 20.97
CA ILE A 189 -20.55 1.34 21.85
C ILE A 189 -20.37 1.81 23.29
N SER A 190 -20.96 1.10 24.25
CA SER A 190 -21.01 1.54 25.65
C SER A 190 -19.63 1.58 26.33
N ALA A 191 -18.73 0.70 25.94
CA ALA A 191 -17.38 0.60 26.49
C ALA A 191 -16.41 -0.07 25.49
N ALA A 192 -15.12 0.07 25.76
CA ALA A 192 -14.07 -0.62 25.01
C ALA A 192 -14.30 -2.15 25.01
N PRO A 193 -14.13 -2.84 23.86
CA PRO A 193 -14.40 -4.27 23.72
C PRO A 193 -13.27 -5.12 24.32
N THR A 194 -13.04 -5.00 25.63
CA THR A 194 -12.02 -5.73 26.40
C THR A 194 -12.54 -6.98 27.08
N THR A 195 -13.86 -7.16 27.12
CA THR A 195 -14.50 -8.33 27.72
C THR A 195 -15.42 -9.01 26.72
N GLU A 196 -15.82 -10.26 27.01
CA GLU A 196 -16.77 -11.01 26.16
C GLU A 196 -18.10 -10.28 25.99
N ALA A 197 -18.61 -9.64 27.04
CA ALA A 197 -19.88 -8.91 27.00
C ALA A 197 -19.79 -7.69 26.07
N THR A 198 -18.75 -6.87 26.20
CA THR A 198 -18.52 -5.70 25.34
C THR A 198 -18.16 -6.10 23.90
N GLY A 199 -17.49 -7.24 23.71
CA GLY A 199 -17.25 -7.83 22.39
C GLY A 199 -18.56 -8.25 21.70
N LYS A 200 -19.50 -8.85 22.43
CA LYS A 200 -20.84 -9.19 21.89
C LYS A 200 -21.65 -7.95 21.51
N GLU A 201 -21.55 -6.88 22.27
CA GLU A 201 -22.19 -5.59 21.93
C GLU A 201 -21.63 -5.06 20.60
N LEU A 202 -20.29 -5.03 20.45
CA LEU A 202 -19.64 -4.63 19.21
C LEU A 202 -20.11 -5.48 18.02
N LEU A 203 -20.14 -6.80 18.16
CA LEU A 203 -20.60 -7.71 17.11
C LEU A 203 -22.06 -7.48 16.73
N THR A 204 -22.90 -7.20 17.71
CA THR A 204 -24.32 -6.86 17.46
C THR A 204 -24.43 -5.56 16.67
N GLY A 205 -23.62 -4.56 16.98
CA GLY A 205 -23.52 -3.32 16.22
C GLY A 205 -23.05 -3.55 14.79
N ILE A 206 -21.99 -4.34 14.59
CA ILE A 206 -21.49 -4.69 13.25
C ILE A 206 -22.56 -5.38 12.43
N ARG A 207 -23.29 -6.35 13.01
CA ARG A 207 -24.40 -7.04 12.31
C ARG A 207 -25.51 -6.07 11.90
N ALA A 208 -25.92 -5.19 12.80
CA ALA A 208 -26.97 -4.22 12.53
C ALA A 208 -26.57 -3.28 11.38
N VAL A 209 -25.34 -2.77 11.40
CA VAL A 209 -24.83 -1.87 10.37
C VAL A 209 -24.67 -2.61 9.05
N ALA A 210 -24.03 -3.79 9.02
CA ALA A 210 -23.88 -4.60 7.82
C ALA A 210 -25.22 -4.97 7.18
N GLY A 211 -26.24 -5.27 8.01
CA GLY A 211 -27.59 -5.53 7.52
C GLY A 211 -28.27 -4.31 6.88
N ARG A 212 -28.02 -3.11 7.42
CA ARG A 212 -28.54 -1.85 6.85
C ARG A 212 -27.85 -1.44 5.57
N MET A 213 -26.54 -1.67 5.46
CA MET A 213 -25.75 -1.36 4.25
C MET A 213 -26.16 -2.19 3.03
N GLN A 214 -26.91 -3.28 3.20
CA GLN A 214 -27.46 -4.06 2.08
C GLN A 214 -28.57 -3.31 1.33
N PHE A 215 -29.16 -2.32 1.96
CA PHE A 215 -30.21 -1.50 1.33
C PHE A 215 -29.63 -0.18 0.87
N PRO A 216 -30.09 0.37 -0.26
CA PRO A 216 -29.66 1.68 -0.71
C PRO A 216 -29.88 2.73 0.36
N THR A 217 -28.80 3.37 0.82
CA THR A 217 -28.83 4.37 1.88
C THR A 217 -27.78 5.44 1.65
N THR A 218 -28.09 6.66 2.07
CA THR A 218 -27.15 7.80 2.08
C THR A 218 -26.49 7.99 3.45
N LEU A 219 -26.84 7.16 4.44
CA LEU A 219 -26.46 7.35 5.84
C LEU A 219 -25.00 7.12 6.15
N TYR A 220 -24.28 6.37 5.30
CA TYR A 220 -22.91 5.90 5.58
C TYR A 220 -21.87 6.39 4.59
N ASN A 221 -22.29 7.22 3.62
CA ASN A 221 -21.41 7.87 2.65
C ASN A 221 -21.50 9.40 2.75
N HIS A 222 -20.60 10.12 2.08
CA HIS A 222 -20.47 11.57 2.19
C HIS A 222 -20.91 12.33 0.91
N ILE A 223 -21.51 11.66 -0.05
CA ILE A 223 -21.92 12.28 -1.33
C ILE A 223 -23.43 12.36 -1.50
N ASP A 224 -24.21 11.97 -0.49
CA ASP A 224 -25.68 11.96 -0.54
C ASP A 224 -26.25 11.21 -1.77
N VAL A 225 -25.57 10.15 -2.17
CA VAL A 225 -26.01 9.21 -3.21
C VAL A 225 -26.38 7.89 -2.53
N PRO A 226 -27.58 7.32 -2.78
CA PRO A 226 -27.94 6.03 -2.20
C PRO A 226 -27.00 4.93 -2.72
N VAL A 227 -26.25 4.33 -1.81
CA VAL A 227 -25.32 3.22 -2.11
C VAL A 227 -25.73 2.01 -1.29
N HIS A 228 -25.64 0.83 -1.87
CA HIS A 228 -25.85 -0.44 -1.20
C HIS A 228 -24.61 -1.32 -1.36
N GLU A 229 -24.37 -2.17 -0.39
CA GLU A 229 -23.23 -3.09 -0.40
C GLU A 229 -23.69 -4.52 -0.14
N ASN A 230 -23.12 -5.45 -0.86
CA ASN A 230 -23.27 -6.84 -0.51
C ASN A 230 -22.38 -7.16 0.71
N ARG A 231 -22.74 -8.17 1.50
CA ARG A 231 -21.93 -8.55 2.68
C ARG A 231 -20.52 -8.98 2.32
N ASP A 232 -20.35 -9.58 1.16
CA ASP A 232 -19.06 -10.07 0.65
C ASP A 232 -18.10 -8.94 0.19
N THR A 233 -18.62 -7.74 -0.05
CA THR A 233 -17.81 -6.55 -0.38
C THR A 233 -17.46 -5.71 0.85
N LEU A 234 -17.99 -6.07 2.02
CA LEU A 234 -17.69 -5.38 3.28
C LEU A 234 -16.39 -5.88 3.89
N VAL A 235 -15.60 -4.94 4.40
CA VAL A 235 -14.33 -5.18 5.08
C VAL A 235 -14.43 -4.69 6.53
N LEU A 236 -14.12 -5.56 7.47
CA LEU A 236 -14.02 -5.24 8.88
C LEU A 236 -12.57 -4.97 9.24
N TRP A 237 -12.28 -3.75 9.66
CA TRP A 237 -10.99 -3.35 10.22
C TRP A 237 -11.04 -3.45 11.73
N THR A 238 -10.02 -4.03 12.36
CA THR A 238 -9.98 -4.19 13.80
C THR A 238 -8.52 -4.26 14.29
N THR A 239 -8.31 -4.12 15.59
CA THR A 239 -7.00 -4.32 16.19
C THR A 239 -6.85 -5.76 16.69
N PRO A 240 -5.61 -6.28 16.88
CA PRO A 240 -5.39 -7.63 17.40
C PRO A 240 -6.06 -7.88 18.75
N ASP A 241 -6.05 -6.88 19.63
CA ASP A 241 -6.63 -6.99 20.97
C ASP A 241 -8.15 -7.15 20.94
N VAL A 242 -8.79 -6.41 20.05
CA VAL A 242 -10.26 -6.52 19.84
C VAL A 242 -10.56 -7.87 19.19
N LEU A 243 -9.82 -8.27 18.18
CA LEU A 243 -10.03 -9.55 17.49
C LEU A 243 -9.90 -10.75 18.42
N ALA A 244 -8.99 -10.72 19.39
CA ALA A 244 -8.81 -11.78 20.37
C ALA A 244 -10.07 -11.98 21.24
N ASN A 245 -10.83 -10.92 21.48
CA ASN A 245 -12.09 -10.96 22.24
C ASN A 245 -13.33 -11.30 21.38
N LEU A 246 -13.18 -11.35 20.04
CA LEU A 246 -14.25 -11.70 19.12
C LEU A 246 -14.17 -13.19 18.77
N SER A 247 -15.28 -13.91 18.90
CA SER A 247 -15.34 -15.30 18.46
C SER A 247 -15.33 -15.37 16.94
N VAL A 248 -14.40 -16.17 16.37
CA VAL A 248 -14.28 -16.38 14.91
C VAL A 248 -15.60 -16.88 14.31
N ASN A 249 -16.26 -17.84 14.96
CA ASN A 249 -17.56 -18.38 14.54
C ASN A 249 -18.65 -17.31 14.49
N THR A 250 -18.60 -16.34 15.41
CA THR A 250 -19.57 -15.25 15.44
C THR A 250 -19.34 -14.27 14.31
N LEU A 251 -18.08 -13.97 13.98
CA LEU A 251 -17.72 -13.17 12.80
C LEU A 251 -18.18 -13.85 11.51
N ALA A 252 -17.94 -15.18 11.36
CA ALA A 252 -18.40 -15.95 10.21
C ALA A 252 -19.89 -15.75 9.94
N SER A 253 -20.72 -15.80 10.98
CA SER A 253 -22.16 -15.62 10.86
C SER A 253 -22.58 -14.21 10.45
N VAL A 254 -21.76 -13.18 10.71
CA VAL A 254 -22.03 -11.79 10.29
C VAL A 254 -21.96 -11.65 8.78
N PHE A 255 -20.89 -12.25 8.19
CA PHE A 255 -20.62 -12.11 6.76
C PHE A 255 -21.24 -13.22 5.91
N HIS A 256 -21.86 -14.26 6.51
CA HIS A 256 -22.35 -15.46 5.81
C HIS A 256 -21.26 -16.18 5.00
N LEU A 257 -20.04 -16.10 5.46
CA LEU A 257 -18.87 -16.69 4.83
C LEU A 257 -18.40 -17.92 5.60
N SER A 258 -17.66 -18.80 4.96
CA SER A 258 -16.93 -19.88 5.64
C SER A 258 -15.79 -19.29 6.48
N GLU A 259 -15.31 -20.01 7.49
CA GLU A 259 -14.18 -19.55 8.34
C GLU A 259 -12.93 -19.19 7.52
N ALA A 260 -12.70 -19.89 6.40
CA ALA A 260 -11.59 -19.62 5.51
C ALA A 260 -11.75 -18.29 4.75
N GLU A 261 -12.97 -17.92 4.38
CA GLU A 261 -13.28 -16.69 3.63
C GLU A 261 -13.23 -15.47 4.54
N ILE A 262 -13.55 -15.60 5.82
CA ILE A 262 -13.46 -14.50 6.79
C ILE A 262 -12.06 -13.93 6.92
N GLN A 263 -11.03 -14.77 6.82
CA GLN A 263 -9.64 -14.30 6.90
C GLN A 263 -9.31 -13.25 5.84
N TYR A 264 -10.01 -13.26 4.72
CA TYR A 264 -9.84 -12.25 3.65
C TYR A 264 -10.68 -10.98 3.87
N ARG A 265 -11.73 -11.02 4.72
CA ARG A 265 -12.65 -9.90 4.97
C ARG A 265 -12.36 -9.16 6.27
N VAL A 266 -11.60 -9.76 7.18
CA VAL A 266 -11.15 -9.12 8.42
C VAL A 266 -9.71 -8.65 8.24
N ILE A 267 -9.51 -7.35 8.34
CA ILE A 267 -8.20 -6.72 8.27
C ILE A 267 -7.79 -6.28 9.66
N THR A 268 -6.64 -6.79 10.11
CA THR A 268 -6.06 -6.42 11.39
C THR A 268 -5.02 -5.33 11.19
N ILE A 269 -5.21 -4.21 11.87
CA ILE A 269 -4.28 -3.07 11.88
C ILE A 269 -3.68 -2.89 13.27
N PRO A 270 -2.45 -2.39 13.41
CA PRO A 270 -1.82 -2.21 14.72
C PRO A 270 -2.61 -1.33 15.65
N GLU A 271 -3.09 -0.19 15.15
CA GLU A 271 -3.84 0.82 15.90
C GLU A 271 -4.66 1.68 14.94
N PHE A 272 -5.82 2.17 15.40
CA PHE A 272 -6.58 3.18 14.65
C PHE A 272 -5.96 4.56 14.86
N PRO A 273 -5.85 5.37 13.79
CA PRO A 273 -5.30 6.73 13.89
C PRO A 273 -6.29 7.74 14.54
N ILE A 274 -7.51 7.29 14.84
CA ILE A 274 -8.56 8.07 15.47
C ILE A 274 -8.75 7.54 16.90
N PRO A 275 -8.70 8.39 17.93
CA PRO A 275 -8.86 7.94 19.31
C PRO A 275 -10.24 7.33 19.55
N ASN A 276 -10.30 6.39 20.49
CA ASN A 276 -11.54 5.72 20.93
C ASN A 276 -12.29 4.94 19.83
N VAL A 277 -11.64 4.62 18.71
CA VAL A 277 -12.15 3.74 17.66
C VAL A 277 -11.55 2.34 17.82
N TYR A 278 -12.40 1.32 17.83
CA TYR A 278 -12.01 -0.08 18.06
C TYR A 278 -12.21 -0.98 16.86
N ALA A 279 -13.13 -0.60 15.97
CA ALA A 279 -13.35 -1.29 14.70
C ALA A 279 -13.92 -0.30 13.66
N ALA A 280 -13.77 -0.64 12.40
CA ALA A 280 -14.43 0.06 11.30
C ALA A 280 -15.00 -0.96 10.32
N LEU A 281 -16.22 -0.70 9.85
CA LEU A 281 -16.85 -1.46 8.78
C LEU A 281 -16.89 -0.58 7.53
N THR A 282 -16.25 -1.01 6.48
CA THR A 282 -16.13 -0.22 5.24
C THR A 282 -16.47 -1.05 4.02
N SER A 283 -16.83 -0.39 2.93
CA SER A 283 -16.79 -0.98 1.61
C SER A 283 -15.33 -1.30 1.22
N GLU A 284 -15.11 -2.30 0.39
CA GLU A 284 -13.77 -2.66 -0.12
C GLU A 284 -13.10 -1.49 -0.86
N ASP A 285 -13.91 -0.62 -1.47
CA ASP A 285 -13.47 0.55 -2.23
C ASP A 285 -13.28 1.82 -1.38
N PHE A 286 -13.42 1.77 -0.06
CA PHE A 286 -13.31 2.95 0.81
C PHE A 286 -11.95 3.60 0.72
N ILE A 287 -10.87 2.81 0.80
CA ILE A 287 -9.51 3.29 0.58
C ILE A 287 -9.17 3.09 -0.89
N TYR A 288 -8.97 4.18 -1.60
CA TYR A 288 -8.52 4.17 -2.98
C TYR A 288 -7.00 4.24 -3.00
N TYR A 289 -6.37 3.15 -3.39
CA TYR A 289 -4.91 3.06 -3.55
C TYR A 289 -4.58 2.37 -4.86
N ARG A 290 -3.86 3.07 -5.74
CA ARG A 290 -3.42 2.56 -7.03
C ARG A 290 -1.98 2.95 -7.29
N ASP A 291 -1.13 1.99 -7.58
CA ASP A 291 0.25 2.24 -7.93
C ASP A 291 0.37 2.92 -9.29
N PHE A 292 1.31 3.88 -9.36
CA PHE A 292 1.66 4.60 -10.56
C PHE A 292 3.19 4.74 -10.64
N MET A 293 3.83 4.13 -11.65
CA MET A 293 5.27 4.18 -11.87
C MET A 293 6.09 3.82 -10.62
N THR A 294 5.95 2.58 -10.16
CA THR A 294 6.79 2.04 -9.08
C THR A 294 7.95 1.26 -9.69
N GLY A 295 9.15 1.40 -9.14
CA GLY A 295 10.28 0.63 -9.61
C GLY A 295 11.63 1.04 -9.04
N LEU A 296 12.57 0.10 -9.11
CA LEU A 296 13.97 0.32 -8.82
C LEU A 296 14.67 0.84 -10.08
N GLU A 297 15.31 1.99 -9.97
CA GLU A 297 16.11 2.54 -11.06
C GLU A 297 17.54 1.99 -11.04
N PRO A 298 18.21 1.92 -12.21
CA PRO A 298 19.62 1.62 -12.28
C PRO A 298 20.42 2.60 -11.41
N PRO A 299 21.47 2.15 -10.70
CA PRO A 299 22.23 3.03 -9.85
C PRO A 299 22.96 4.11 -10.64
N PHE A 300 23.03 5.27 -10.02
CA PHE A 300 23.68 6.44 -10.56
C PHE A 300 24.97 6.74 -9.79
N TYR A 301 26.09 6.87 -10.51
CA TYR A 301 27.36 7.30 -9.93
C TYR A 301 27.41 8.83 -9.83
N ASN A 302 27.60 9.33 -8.62
CA ASN A 302 27.84 10.76 -8.39
C ASN A 302 29.36 11.03 -8.27
N PRO A 303 29.97 11.68 -9.27
CA PRO A 303 31.41 11.94 -9.25
C PRO A 303 31.82 12.97 -8.20
N GLY A 304 30.93 13.86 -7.79
CA GLY A 304 31.22 14.93 -6.82
C GLY A 304 31.58 14.39 -5.45
N ASN A 305 30.90 13.36 -4.98
CA ASN A 305 31.14 12.73 -3.69
C ASN A 305 31.61 11.27 -3.78
N ARG A 306 31.85 10.77 -4.99
CA ARG A 306 32.31 9.41 -5.27
C ARG A 306 31.42 8.32 -4.67
N THR A 307 30.08 8.49 -4.79
CA THR A 307 29.08 7.56 -4.28
C THR A 307 28.25 6.97 -5.40
N MET A 308 27.87 5.70 -5.24
CA MET A 308 26.80 5.06 -6.02
C MET A 308 25.48 5.30 -5.32
N LYS A 309 24.48 5.80 -6.03
CA LYS A 309 23.14 6.06 -5.51
C LYS A 309 22.15 5.10 -6.13
N TYR A 310 21.29 4.54 -5.31
CA TYR A 310 20.18 3.66 -5.67
C TYR A 310 18.88 4.36 -5.34
N TYR A 311 17.93 4.28 -6.26
CA TYR A 311 16.61 4.93 -6.12
C TYR A 311 15.50 3.92 -6.33
N TYR A 312 14.53 3.96 -5.44
CA TYR A 312 13.26 3.27 -5.62
C TYR A 312 12.13 4.29 -5.56
N TRP A 313 11.34 4.33 -6.63
CA TRP A 313 10.18 5.19 -6.73
C TRP A 313 8.92 4.41 -6.34
N ALA A 314 8.11 4.97 -5.45
CA ALA A 314 6.84 4.42 -5.02
C ALA A 314 5.75 5.50 -5.15
N ASN A 315 5.35 5.78 -6.38
CA ASN A 315 4.31 6.74 -6.67
C ASN A 315 2.96 6.03 -6.67
N ALA A 316 1.94 6.66 -6.08
CA ALA A 316 0.60 6.12 -6.05
C ALA A 316 -0.46 7.22 -6.09
N LEU A 317 -1.60 6.87 -6.67
CA LEU A 317 -2.86 7.60 -6.51
C LEU A 317 -3.48 7.13 -5.20
N ILE A 318 -3.66 8.04 -4.24
CA ILE A 318 -4.15 7.70 -2.90
C ILE A 318 -5.30 8.63 -2.56
N GLY A 319 -6.34 8.08 -1.96
CA GLY A 319 -7.46 8.86 -1.47
C GLY A 319 -8.51 8.01 -0.78
N VAL A 320 -9.57 8.66 -0.35
CA VAL A 320 -10.75 8.01 0.21
C VAL A 320 -11.90 8.19 -0.78
N ASN A 321 -12.64 7.12 -1.00
CA ASN A 321 -13.83 7.15 -1.85
C ASN A 321 -15.02 7.73 -1.05
N PRO A 322 -15.48 8.94 -1.35
CA PRO A 322 -16.59 9.55 -0.60
C PRO A 322 -17.92 8.87 -0.87
N ALA A 323 -18.03 8.07 -1.95
CA ALA A 323 -19.21 7.27 -2.26
C ALA A 323 -19.25 5.95 -1.48
N ALA A 324 -18.11 5.49 -0.95
CA ALA A 324 -18.05 4.24 -0.23
C ALA A 324 -18.63 4.38 1.18
N ASN A 325 -19.33 3.34 1.63
CA ASN A 325 -19.86 3.30 2.97
C ASN A 325 -18.74 3.08 3.99
N CYS A 326 -18.77 3.86 5.09
CA CYS A 326 -17.82 3.72 6.20
C CYS A 326 -18.54 4.02 7.53
N VAL A 327 -18.37 3.11 8.49
CA VAL A 327 -18.86 3.30 9.87
C VAL A 327 -17.76 2.90 10.85
N LEU A 328 -17.41 3.80 11.75
CA LEU A 328 -16.49 3.57 12.85
C LEU A 328 -17.25 3.14 14.11
N PHE A 329 -16.74 2.16 14.82
CA PHE A 329 -17.27 1.73 16.12
C PHE A 329 -16.41 2.37 17.22
N SER A 330 -17.03 3.32 17.96
CA SER A 330 -16.33 4.17 18.91
C SER A 330 -17.11 4.30 20.22
N THR A 331 -16.39 4.57 21.30
CA THR A 331 -17.00 5.00 22.57
C THR A 331 -17.24 6.51 22.63
N ASP A 332 -16.90 7.24 21.58
CA ASP A 332 -17.06 8.69 21.51
C ASP A 332 -18.47 9.06 21.02
N ALA A 333 -19.24 9.72 21.87
CA ALA A 333 -20.63 10.07 21.62
C ALA A 333 -20.84 11.28 20.68
N ASN A 334 -19.78 12.03 20.37
CA ASN A 334 -19.93 13.36 19.74
C ASN A 334 -20.39 13.35 18.26
N THR A 335 -20.44 12.19 17.61
CA THR A 335 -20.89 12.03 16.22
C THR A 335 -21.75 10.78 16.02
N ALA A 336 -22.42 10.29 17.08
CA ALA A 336 -23.24 9.11 17.02
C ALA A 336 -24.46 9.33 16.10
N ILE A 337 -24.61 8.47 15.11
CA ILE A 337 -25.89 8.33 14.39
C ILE A 337 -26.88 7.69 15.36
N THR A 338 -27.60 8.53 16.10
CA THR A 338 -28.52 8.08 17.17
C THR A 338 -29.86 7.64 16.62
N THR A 339 -30.24 8.04 15.41
CA THR A 339 -31.56 7.66 14.87
C THR A 339 -31.54 7.66 13.35
N VAL A 340 -31.80 6.49 12.77
CA VAL A 340 -32.05 6.36 11.34
C VAL A 340 -33.49 6.72 11.10
N THR A 341 -33.77 7.96 10.74
CA THR A 341 -35.07 8.32 10.14
C THR A 341 -34.95 7.92 8.65
N MET A 342 -35.67 6.86 8.29
CA MET A 342 -35.79 6.56 6.84
C MET A 342 -36.61 7.74 6.25
N ALA A 343 -35.99 8.48 5.37
CA ALA A 343 -36.70 9.45 4.55
C ALA A 343 -37.56 8.67 3.54
N HIS A 344 -38.89 8.91 3.62
CA HIS A 344 -39.87 8.40 2.67
C HIS A 344 -39.78 9.17 1.34
#